data_1edc02aee6ba17c3fe767b8c96d823b4
#
_entry.id   1edc02aee6ba17c3fe767b8c96d823b4
#
_cell.length_a   1.000
_cell.length_b   1.000
_cell.length_c   1.000
_cell.angle_alpha   90.00
_cell.angle_beta   90.00
_cell.angle_gamma   90.00
#
_symmetry.space_group_name_H-M   'P 1'
#
loop_
_entity.id
_entity.type
_entity.pdbx_description
1 polymer ?
#
loop_
_entity_poly.entity_id
_entity_poly.type
_entity_poly.pdbx_seq_one_letter_code
_entity_poly.pdbx_strand_id
1 'polypeptide(L)'
;MKKVVFTSLIFASYLFGTSIENIVQKSLQNNFDIKSLENSIEIANFQIKQAKNWENPMISFKANDIMLNKNYLNNQKEYGIELSQAIPIGKKLELEESIAKKDKLLKEQTLQDIKLEFESKIYLYSYTILILENRLKLLNEYQKNLNRLEELYTKLYSYDKVSLNEILNTQISKYDLQMKINELQTTKDNLYLSLEQISYEKIDKIDD
;
A
#
# COMPACT_ATOMS: atom_id res chain seq x y z
N MET A 1 -58.28 8.11 6.83
CA MET A 1 -57.45 6.91 6.80
C MET A 1 -56.44 7.06 5.67
N LYS A 2 -55.21 7.51 5.98
CA LYS A 2 -54.09 7.66 5.00
C LYS A 2 -53.30 6.34 4.94
N LYS A 3 -53.32 5.70 3.77
CA LYS A 3 -52.49 4.50 3.50
C LYS A 3 -51.05 4.94 3.27
N VAL A 4 -50.16 4.55 4.18
CA VAL A 4 -48.72 4.68 4.00
C VAL A 4 -48.26 3.49 3.17
N VAL A 5 -47.85 3.74 1.92
CA VAL A 5 -47.21 2.75 1.05
C VAL A 5 -45.71 2.72 1.44
N PHE A 6 -45.29 1.63 2.06
CA PHE A 6 -43.91 1.35 2.37
C PHE A 6 -43.25 0.77 1.10
N THR A 7 -42.57 1.61 0.32
CA THR A 7 -41.74 1.17 -0.80
C THR A 7 -40.42 0.66 -0.24
N SER A 8 -40.31 -0.66 -0.09
CA SER A 8 -39.04 -1.33 0.20
C SER A 8 -38.14 -1.21 -1.03
N LEU A 9 -37.17 -0.33 -0.98
CA LEU A 9 -36.05 -0.31 -1.93
C LEU A 9 -35.19 -1.55 -1.66
N ILE A 10 -35.38 -2.59 -2.47
CA ILE A 10 -34.48 -3.75 -2.53
C ILE A 10 -33.21 -3.22 -3.22
N PHE A 11 -32.17 -2.95 -2.44
CA PHE A 11 -30.81 -2.79 -2.93
C PHE A 11 -30.36 -4.17 -3.44
N ALA A 12 -30.59 -4.43 -4.71
CA ALA A 12 -29.91 -5.51 -5.41
C ALA A 12 -28.43 -5.08 -5.52
N SER A 13 -27.62 -5.46 -4.54
CA SER A 13 -26.17 -5.45 -4.67
C SER A 13 -25.83 -6.45 -5.77
N TYR A 14 -25.69 -5.94 -6.98
CA TYR A 14 -25.08 -6.69 -8.07
C TYR A 14 -23.67 -7.05 -7.63
N LEU A 15 -23.42 -8.34 -7.43
CA LEU A 15 -22.10 -8.93 -7.28
C LEU A 15 -21.39 -8.86 -8.65
N PHE A 16 -21.09 -7.64 -9.10
CA PHE A 16 -20.12 -7.46 -10.16
C PHE A 16 -18.76 -7.56 -9.50
N GLY A 17 -17.92 -8.49 -9.97
CA GLY A 17 -16.53 -8.50 -9.61
C GLY A 17 -15.91 -7.14 -9.97
N THR A 18 -14.87 -6.76 -9.24
CA THR A 18 -14.18 -5.50 -9.48
C THR A 18 -13.12 -5.74 -10.54
N SER A 19 -13.08 -4.93 -11.62
CA SER A 19 -12.00 -5.03 -12.61
C SER A 19 -10.67 -4.64 -11.98
N ILE A 20 -9.59 -5.24 -12.48
CA ILE A 20 -8.23 -4.99 -11.96
C ILE A 20 -7.87 -3.51 -12.07
N GLU A 21 -8.25 -2.85 -13.18
CA GLU A 21 -8.02 -1.42 -13.39
C GLU A 21 -8.71 -0.55 -12.34
N ASN A 22 -9.94 -0.91 -11.94
CA ASN A 22 -10.65 -0.21 -10.88
C ASN A 22 -9.95 -0.35 -9.53
N ILE A 23 -9.42 -1.55 -9.23
CA ILE A 23 -8.64 -1.79 -8.02
C ILE A 23 -7.38 -0.90 -8.03
N VAL A 24 -6.66 -0.85 -9.16
CA VAL A 24 -5.47 0.01 -9.33
C VAL A 24 -5.83 1.48 -9.09
N GLN A 25 -6.82 2.00 -9.78
CA GLN A 25 -7.20 3.42 -9.65
C GLN A 25 -7.57 3.80 -8.22
N LYS A 26 -8.40 3.01 -7.57
CA LYS A 26 -8.83 3.27 -6.19
C LYS A 26 -7.67 3.15 -5.20
N SER A 27 -6.80 2.15 -5.38
CA SER A 27 -5.61 1.97 -4.56
C SER A 27 -4.69 3.18 -4.63
N LEU A 28 -4.38 3.67 -5.84
CA LEU A 28 -3.53 4.83 -6.03
C LEU A 28 -4.14 6.11 -5.43
N GLN A 29 -5.47 6.26 -5.49
CA GLN A 29 -6.18 7.41 -4.91
C GLN A 29 -6.23 7.38 -3.38
N ASN A 30 -6.32 6.19 -2.79
CA ASN A 30 -6.52 6.03 -1.34
C ASN A 30 -5.22 5.81 -0.58
N ASN A 31 -4.12 5.53 -1.26
CA ASN A 31 -2.83 5.23 -0.64
C ASN A 31 -2.26 6.44 0.12
N PHE A 32 -1.97 6.23 1.41
CA PHE A 32 -1.46 7.29 2.28
C PHE A 32 -0.01 7.67 1.96
N ASP A 33 0.82 6.72 1.50
CA ASP A 33 2.20 6.99 1.14
C ASP A 33 2.27 7.89 -0.10
N ILE A 34 1.42 7.63 -1.09
CA ILE A 34 1.27 8.47 -2.29
C ILE A 34 0.83 9.88 -1.90
N LYS A 35 -0.21 10.02 -1.06
CA LYS A 35 -0.66 11.33 -0.58
C LYS A 35 0.42 12.08 0.21
N SER A 36 1.18 11.37 1.04
CA SER A 36 2.29 11.93 1.79
C SER A 36 3.39 12.48 0.88
N LEU A 37 3.72 11.75 -0.20
CA LEU A 37 4.69 12.20 -1.19
C LEU A 37 4.16 13.38 -2.01
N GLU A 38 2.89 13.39 -2.40
CA GLU A 38 2.26 14.53 -3.08
C GLU A 38 2.34 15.79 -2.21
N ASN A 39 2.04 15.68 -0.91
CA ASN A 39 2.21 16.78 0.04
C ASN A 39 3.69 17.20 0.16
N SER A 40 4.64 16.26 0.15
CA SER A 40 6.07 16.56 0.21
C SER A 40 6.58 17.32 -1.03
N ILE A 41 5.98 17.08 -2.20
CA ILE A 41 6.24 17.82 -3.43
C ILE A 41 5.68 19.25 -3.32
N GLU A 42 4.51 19.42 -2.71
CA GLU A 42 3.96 20.75 -2.45
C GLU A 42 4.86 21.56 -1.49
N ILE A 43 5.35 20.92 -0.42
CA ILE A 43 6.34 21.52 0.49
C ILE A 43 7.60 21.93 -0.28
N ALA A 44 8.11 21.07 -1.19
CA ALA A 44 9.28 21.40 -2.00
C ALA A 44 9.04 22.64 -2.91
N ASN A 45 7.81 22.86 -3.39
CA ASN A 45 7.48 24.09 -4.13
C ASN A 45 7.63 25.35 -3.24
N PHE A 46 7.26 25.27 -1.96
CA PHE A 46 7.48 26.38 -1.01
C PHE A 46 8.96 26.57 -0.70
N GLN A 47 9.72 25.47 -0.57
CA GLN A 47 11.17 25.52 -0.36
C GLN A 47 11.91 26.19 -1.52
N ILE A 48 11.50 25.96 -2.79
CA ILE A 48 12.05 26.68 -3.95
C ILE A 48 11.80 28.19 -3.85
N LYS A 49 10.61 28.61 -3.42
CA LYS A 49 10.31 30.02 -3.20
C LYS A 49 11.15 30.61 -2.05
N GLN A 50 11.32 29.85 -0.99
CA GLN A 50 12.11 30.27 0.17
C GLN A 50 13.59 30.41 -0.15
N ALA A 51 14.15 29.52 -0.97
CA ALA A 51 15.56 29.52 -1.38
C ALA A 51 15.97 30.80 -2.15
N LYS A 52 15.01 31.55 -2.69
CA LYS A 52 15.25 32.85 -3.35
C LYS A 52 15.27 34.03 -2.38
N ASN A 53 14.75 33.84 -1.18
CA ASN A 53 14.60 34.94 -0.24
C ASN A 53 15.87 35.12 0.59
N TRP A 54 16.15 36.38 0.90
CA TRP A 54 17.15 36.68 1.90
C TRP A 54 16.71 36.20 3.27
N GLU A 55 17.66 35.83 4.11
CA GLU A 55 17.39 35.58 5.51
C GLU A 55 16.82 36.83 6.17
N ASN A 56 15.88 36.66 7.12
CA ASN A 56 15.32 37.80 7.84
C ASN A 56 16.39 38.46 8.72
N PRO A 57 16.34 39.81 8.88
CA PRO A 57 17.20 40.50 9.83
C PRO A 57 16.92 39.98 11.24
N MET A 58 17.98 39.79 12.00
CA MET A 58 17.91 39.37 13.42
C MET A 58 18.18 40.55 14.33
N ILE A 59 17.27 40.77 15.28
CA ILE A 59 17.44 41.75 16.35
C ILE A 59 17.69 40.96 17.63
N SER A 60 18.81 41.23 18.28
CA SER A 60 19.14 40.63 19.57
C SER A 60 19.37 41.69 20.63
N PHE A 61 18.88 41.41 21.83
CA PHE A 61 19.14 42.22 23.02
C PHE A 61 20.20 41.54 23.86
N LYS A 62 21.31 42.24 24.13
CA LYS A 62 22.38 41.76 24.98
C LYS A 62 22.34 42.49 26.30
N ALA A 63 22.40 41.78 27.42
CA ALA A 63 22.58 42.33 28.75
C ALA A 63 23.77 41.63 29.39
N ASN A 64 24.85 42.34 29.61
CA ASN A 64 26.05 41.81 30.23
C ASN A 64 26.19 42.42 31.65
N ASP A 65 26.28 41.55 32.65
CA ASP A 65 26.70 41.96 34.01
C ASP A 65 28.21 41.90 34.10
N ILE A 66 28.88 43.02 34.04
CA ILE A 66 30.32 43.12 34.27
C ILE A 66 30.56 43.12 35.77
N MET A 67 30.87 41.97 36.37
CA MET A 67 31.39 41.89 37.74
C MET A 67 32.85 42.35 37.75
N LEU A 68 33.08 43.60 37.94
CA LEU A 68 34.40 44.09 38.33
C LEU A 68 34.55 43.94 39.85
N ASN A 69 35.67 43.35 40.26
CA ASN A 69 36.19 43.00 41.55
C ASN A 69 35.58 43.74 42.74
N LYS A 70 35.37 43.08 43.88
CA LYS A 70 34.58 43.38 45.08
C LYS A 70 34.80 44.75 45.76
N ASN A 71 35.61 45.67 45.25
CA ASN A 71 36.00 46.93 45.88
C ASN A 71 35.53 48.20 45.13
N TYR A 72 34.76 48.10 44.07
CA TYR A 72 34.18 49.28 43.41
C TYR A 72 32.65 49.15 43.27
N LEU A 73 31.97 50.12 43.89
CA LEU A 73 30.54 50.26 43.95
C LEU A 73 29.86 50.66 42.63
N ASN A 74 30.25 50.09 41.51
CA ASN A 74 29.53 50.33 40.27
C ASN A 74 29.27 48.99 39.53
N ASN A 75 28.10 48.45 39.77
CA ASN A 75 27.49 47.46 38.83
C ASN A 75 27.19 48.21 37.53
N GLN A 76 28.11 48.21 36.61
CA GLN A 76 27.84 48.68 35.27
C GLN A 76 27.14 47.56 34.52
N LYS A 77 25.86 47.71 34.31
CA LYS A 77 25.05 46.86 33.45
C LYS A 77 25.16 47.45 32.04
N GLU A 78 25.76 46.68 31.11
CA GLU A 78 25.70 47.05 29.70
C GLU A 78 24.47 46.42 29.06
N TYR A 79 23.67 47.26 28.44
CA TYR A 79 22.56 46.85 27.60
C TYR A 79 22.91 47.19 26.14
N GLY A 80 22.83 46.22 25.26
CA GLY A 80 23.05 46.41 23.84
C GLY A 80 21.91 45.90 23.01
N ILE A 81 21.66 46.59 21.91
CA ILE A 81 20.77 46.13 20.85
C ILE A 81 21.68 45.86 19.64
N GLU A 82 21.61 44.63 19.10
CA GLU A 82 22.36 44.28 17.91
C GLU A 82 21.36 43.94 16.79
N LEU A 83 21.55 44.57 15.63
CA LEU A 83 20.85 44.26 14.39
C LEU A 83 21.82 43.59 13.44
N SER A 84 21.55 42.36 13.03
CA SER A 84 22.36 41.65 12.07
C SER A 84 21.54 41.23 10.87
N GLN A 85 22.14 41.34 9.67
CA GLN A 85 21.55 40.92 8.40
C GLN A 85 22.59 40.15 7.61
N ALA A 86 22.30 38.89 7.29
CA ALA A 86 23.13 38.13 6.38
C ALA A 86 22.88 38.59 4.94
N ILE A 87 23.94 39.03 4.25
CA ILE A 87 23.87 39.42 2.83
C ILE A 87 24.49 38.30 2.02
N PRO A 88 23.72 37.54 1.21
CA PRO A 88 24.25 36.50 0.37
C PRO A 88 25.12 37.12 -0.76
N ILE A 89 26.37 36.67 -0.87
CA ILE A 89 27.31 37.16 -1.86
C ILE A 89 27.44 36.14 -2.99
N GLY A 90 27.61 36.61 -4.22
CA GLY A 90 27.78 35.79 -5.42
C GLY A 90 26.49 35.10 -5.85
N LYS A 91 26.59 33.83 -6.31
CA LYS A 91 25.48 33.03 -6.85
C LYS A 91 24.82 32.11 -5.80
N LYS A 92 25.01 32.40 -4.49
CA LYS A 92 24.52 31.50 -3.42
C LYS A 92 23.04 31.20 -3.56
N LEU A 93 22.18 32.20 -3.69
CA LEU A 93 20.74 32.02 -3.82
C LEU A 93 20.31 31.28 -5.10
N GLU A 94 21.00 31.54 -6.23
CA GLU A 94 20.76 30.80 -7.48
C GLU A 94 21.09 29.31 -7.33
N LEU A 95 22.17 28.99 -6.62
CA LEU A 95 22.57 27.61 -6.36
C LEU A 95 21.61 26.93 -5.39
N GLU A 96 21.19 27.60 -4.32
CA GLU A 96 20.19 27.10 -3.37
C GLU A 96 18.85 26.84 -4.05
N GLU A 97 18.39 27.75 -4.91
CA GLU A 97 17.22 27.53 -5.75
C GLU A 97 17.37 26.30 -6.68
N SER A 98 18.53 26.16 -7.30
CA SER A 98 18.83 25.03 -8.19
C SER A 98 18.81 23.69 -7.43
N ILE A 99 19.37 23.66 -6.22
CA ILE A 99 19.32 22.49 -5.33
C ILE A 99 17.86 22.15 -4.98
N ALA A 100 17.09 23.14 -4.53
CA ALA A 100 15.67 22.92 -4.18
C ALA A 100 14.84 22.43 -5.37
N LYS A 101 15.12 22.91 -6.59
CA LYS A 101 14.47 22.42 -7.81
C LYS A 101 14.82 20.96 -8.10
N LYS A 102 16.09 20.57 -7.90
CA LYS A 102 16.54 19.19 -8.09
C LYS A 102 15.97 18.25 -7.03
N ASP A 103 15.84 18.70 -5.78
CA ASP A 103 15.17 17.95 -4.72
C ASP A 103 13.69 17.71 -5.04
N LYS A 104 12.97 18.75 -5.52
CA LYS A 104 11.60 18.58 -6.00
C LYS A 104 11.50 17.53 -7.11
N LEU A 105 12.39 17.60 -8.13
CA LEU A 105 12.40 16.64 -9.24
C LEU A 105 12.63 15.21 -8.73
N LEU A 106 13.53 15.04 -7.77
CA LEU A 106 13.78 13.73 -7.14
C LEU A 106 12.52 13.19 -6.47
N LYS A 107 11.79 14.03 -5.73
CA LYS A 107 10.52 13.63 -5.10
C LYS A 107 9.45 13.27 -6.11
N GLU A 108 9.36 14.00 -7.23
CA GLU A 108 8.43 13.70 -8.33
C GLU A 108 8.74 12.34 -8.97
N GLN A 109 10.03 12.02 -9.20
CA GLN A 109 10.45 10.72 -9.69
C GLN A 109 10.16 9.60 -8.68
N THR A 110 10.45 9.82 -7.40
CA THR A 110 10.11 8.87 -6.34
C THR A 110 8.62 8.59 -6.28
N LEU A 111 7.77 9.60 -6.47
CA LEU A 111 6.32 9.41 -6.52
C LEU A 111 5.90 8.52 -7.70
N GLN A 112 6.50 8.73 -8.87
CA GLN A 112 6.23 7.89 -10.05
C GLN A 112 6.66 6.45 -9.81
N ASP A 113 7.86 6.23 -9.25
CA ASP A 113 8.38 4.90 -8.96
C ASP A 113 7.47 4.15 -7.96
N ILE A 114 7.02 4.83 -6.93
CA ILE A 114 6.10 4.24 -5.94
C ILE A 114 4.74 3.92 -6.56
N LYS A 115 4.19 4.80 -7.42
CA LYS A 115 2.94 4.51 -8.13
C LYS A 115 3.08 3.26 -9.00
N LEU A 116 4.17 3.13 -9.75
CA LEU A 116 4.45 1.95 -10.57
C LEU A 116 4.66 0.68 -9.74
N GLU A 117 5.31 0.78 -8.58
CA GLU A 117 5.49 -0.35 -7.67
C GLU A 117 4.14 -0.88 -7.15
N PHE A 118 3.26 0.02 -6.67
CA PHE A 118 1.92 -0.37 -6.22
C PHE A 118 1.08 -0.97 -7.34
N GLU A 119 1.06 -0.34 -8.50
CA GLU A 119 0.37 -0.84 -9.69
C GLU A 119 0.84 -2.25 -10.06
N SER A 120 2.15 -2.46 -10.14
CA SER A 120 2.75 -3.75 -10.46
C SER A 120 2.38 -4.84 -9.43
N LYS A 121 2.37 -4.50 -8.14
CA LYS A 121 1.95 -5.43 -7.08
C LYS A 121 0.47 -5.82 -7.19
N ILE A 122 -0.39 -4.85 -7.49
CA ILE A 122 -1.83 -5.10 -7.66
C ILE A 122 -2.06 -6.04 -8.85
N TYR A 123 -1.45 -5.77 -10.00
CA TYR A 123 -1.54 -6.66 -11.14
C TYR A 123 -1.01 -8.05 -10.83
N LEU A 124 0.16 -8.15 -10.19
CA LEU A 124 0.76 -9.44 -9.83
C LEU A 124 -0.18 -10.27 -8.94
N TYR A 125 -0.72 -9.67 -7.89
CA TYR A 125 -1.62 -10.38 -6.96
C TYR A 125 -2.93 -10.76 -7.64
N SER A 126 -3.52 -9.84 -8.40
CA SER A 126 -4.79 -10.08 -9.10
C SER A 126 -4.69 -11.22 -10.12
N TYR A 127 -3.69 -11.19 -10.99
CA TYR A 127 -3.50 -12.28 -11.96
C TYR A 127 -3.11 -13.60 -11.29
N THR A 128 -2.33 -13.57 -10.20
CA THR A 128 -2.03 -14.78 -9.45
C THR A 128 -3.29 -15.39 -8.84
N ILE A 129 -4.19 -14.57 -8.30
CA ILE A 129 -5.50 -15.01 -7.77
C ILE A 129 -6.32 -15.69 -8.87
N LEU A 130 -6.45 -15.06 -10.04
CA LEU A 130 -7.20 -15.63 -11.18
C LEU A 130 -6.62 -16.96 -11.64
N ILE A 131 -5.29 -17.08 -11.69
CA ILE A 131 -4.61 -18.35 -12.02
C ILE A 131 -4.91 -19.42 -10.96
N LEU A 132 -4.85 -19.07 -9.67
CA LEU A 132 -5.16 -20.00 -8.58
C LEU A 132 -6.62 -20.46 -8.61
N GLU A 133 -7.57 -19.57 -8.92
CA GLU A 133 -8.98 -19.92 -9.05
C GLU A 133 -9.23 -20.92 -10.17
N ASN A 134 -8.62 -20.70 -11.33
CA ASN A 134 -8.69 -21.65 -12.44
C ASN A 134 -8.05 -22.99 -12.08
N ARG A 135 -6.90 -22.98 -11.40
CA ARG A 135 -6.23 -24.19 -10.94
C ARG A 135 -7.05 -24.96 -9.93
N LEU A 136 -7.64 -24.28 -8.95
CA LEU A 136 -8.55 -24.88 -7.97
C LEU A 136 -9.76 -25.51 -8.62
N LYS A 137 -10.34 -24.86 -9.64
CA LYS A 137 -11.44 -25.42 -10.42
C LYS A 137 -11.07 -26.75 -11.06
N LEU A 138 -9.91 -26.83 -11.72
CA LEU A 138 -9.39 -28.05 -12.34
C LEU A 138 -9.13 -29.16 -11.31
N LEU A 139 -8.52 -28.82 -10.17
CA LEU A 139 -8.26 -29.80 -9.11
C LEU A 139 -9.54 -30.34 -8.47
N ASN A 140 -10.58 -29.50 -8.32
CA ASN A 140 -11.88 -29.94 -7.85
C ASN A 140 -12.57 -30.88 -8.85
N GLU A 141 -12.41 -30.66 -10.16
CA GLU A 141 -12.90 -31.58 -11.18
C GLU A 141 -12.14 -32.92 -11.12
N TYR A 142 -10.82 -32.87 -10.95
CA TYR A 142 -10.00 -34.07 -10.76
C TYR A 142 -10.40 -34.85 -9.50
N GLN A 143 -10.68 -34.17 -8.40
CA GLN A 143 -11.20 -34.81 -7.18
C GLN A 143 -12.53 -35.56 -7.42
N LYS A 144 -13.43 -34.97 -8.20
CA LYS A 144 -14.68 -35.66 -8.58
C LYS A 144 -14.41 -36.94 -9.39
N ASN A 145 -13.38 -36.92 -10.26
CA ASN A 145 -13.01 -38.11 -11.05
C ASN A 145 -12.38 -39.19 -10.17
N LEU A 146 -11.54 -38.82 -9.19
CA LEU A 146 -11.00 -39.79 -8.22
C LEU A 146 -12.10 -40.40 -7.35
N ASN A 147 -13.10 -39.63 -6.96
CA ASN A 147 -14.26 -40.17 -6.22
C ASN A 147 -15.00 -41.24 -7.04
N ARG A 148 -15.26 -40.95 -8.32
CA ARG A 148 -15.91 -41.92 -9.22
C ARG A 148 -15.03 -43.18 -9.43
N LEU A 149 -13.72 -43.01 -9.53
CA LEU A 149 -12.78 -44.12 -9.67
C LEU A 149 -12.76 -44.99 -8.42
N GLU A 150 -12.75 -44.42 -7.25
CA GLU A 150 -12.85 -45.15 -5.96
C GLU A 150 -14.14 -45.95 -5.87
N GLU A 151 -15.28 -45.36 -6.24
CA GLU A 151 -16.56 -46.05 -6.28
C GLU A 151 -16.55 -47.21 -7.26
N LEU A 152 -15.94 -47.03 -8.43
CA LEU A 152 -15.79 -48.09 -9.43
C LEU A 152 -14.92 -49.23 -8.93
N TYR A 153 -13.73 -48.92 -8.34
CA TYR A 153 -12.84 -49.92 -7.80
C TYR A 153 -13.45 -50.66 -6.62
N THR A 154 -14.21 -50.01 -5.76
CA THR A 154 -14.94 -50.64 -4.68
C THR A 154 -15.97 -51.66 -5.21
N LYS A 155 -16.71 -51.31 -6.27
CA LYS A 155 -17.63 -52.26 -6.94
C LYS A 155 -16.87 -53.43 -7.60
N LEU A 156 -15.82 -53.18 -8.31
CA LEU A 156 -15.03 -54.23 -8.97
C LEU A 156 -14.36 -55.16 -7.97
N TYR A 157 -13.92 -54.65 -6.85
CA TYR A 157 -13.36 -55.44 -5.74
C TYR A 157 -14.37 -56.44 -5.19
N SER A 158 -15.67 -56.07 -5.06
CA SER A 158 -16.70 -56.99 -4.62
C SER A 158 -16.98 -58.16 -5.62
N TYR A 159 -16.43 -58.05 -6.83
CA TYR A 159 -16.49 -59.11 -7.86
C TYR A 159 -15.11 -59.77 -8.11
N ASP A 160 -14.13 -59.57 -7.21
CA ASP A 160 -12.74 -60.07 -7.30
C ASP A 160 -12.03 -59.64 -8.60
N LYS A 161 -12.40 -58.49 -9.19
CA LYS A 161 -11.80 -58.01 -10.46
C LYS A 161 -10.67 -57.01 -10.29
N VAL A 162 -10.48 -56.42 -9.11
CA VAL A 162 -9.38 -55.52 -8.77
C VAL A 162 -8.87 -55.87 -7.38
N SER A 163 -7.63 -55.47 -7.07
CA SER A 163 -7.06 -55.69 -5.75
C SER A 163 -7.42 -54.56 -4.78
N LEU A 164 -7.31 -54.80 -3.49
CA LEU A 164 -7.47 -53.77 -2.44
C LEU A 164 -6.45 -52.64 -2.63
N ASN A 165 -5.27 -52.92 -3.20
CA ASN A 165 -4.23 -51.92 -3.42
C ASN A 165 -4.68 -50.80 -4.37
N GLU A 166 -5.50 -51.08 -5.41
CA GLU A 166 -6.02 -50.04 -6.30
C GLU A 166 -6.95 -49.09 -5.54
N ILE A 167 -7.77 -49.59 -4.62
CA ILE A 167 -8.64 -48.76 -3.77
C ILE A 167 -7.78 -47.87 -2.86
N LEU A 168 -6.81 -48.47 -2.14
CA LEU A 168 -5.94 -47.75 -1.22
C LEU A 168 -5.10 -46.68 -1.93
N ASN A 169 -4.54 -46.99 -3.11
CA ASN A 169 -3.78 -46.02 -3.89
C ASN A 169 -4.65 -44.86 -4.38
N THR A 170 -5.90 -45.14 -4.75
CA THR A 170 -6.85 -44.10 -5.10
C THR A 170 -7.19 -43.20 -3.91
N GLN A 171 -7.36 -43.78 -2.71
CA GLN A 171 -7.61 -43.03 -1.47
C GLN A 171 -6.39 -42.16 -1.09
N ILE A 172 -5.16 -42.68 -1.19
CA ILE A 172 -3.94 -41.90 -0.97
C ILE A 172 -3.91 -40.70 -1.93
N SER A 173 -4.15 -40.94 -3.23
CA SER A 173 -4.17 -39.87 -4.24
C SER A 173 -5.24 -38.81 -3.96
N LYS A 174 -6.40 -39.20 -3.40
CA LYS A 174 -7.44 -38.26 -2.96
C LYS A 174 -6.99 -37.39 -1.79
N TYR A 175 -6.32 -37.98 -0.78
CA TYR A 175 -5.82 -37.22 0.35
C TYR A 175 -4.71 -36.25 -0.06
N ASP A 176 -3.77 -36.68 -0.92
CA ASP A 176 -2.73 -35.81 -1.46
C ASP A 176 -3.32 -34.64 -2.25
N LEU A 177 -4.33 -34.93 -3.10
CA LEU A 177 -5.04 -33.90 -3.84
C LEU A 177 -5.77 -32.92 -2.92
N GLN A 178 -6.43 -33.41 -1.87
CA GLN A 178 -7.13 -32.56 -0.90
C GLN A 178 -6.15 -31.65 -0.16
N MET A 179 -4.99 -32.17 0.26
CA MET A 179 -3.94 -31.32 0.86
C MET A 179 -3.50 -30.23 -0.10
N LYS A 180 -3.32 -30.55 -1.39
CA LYS A 180 -2.94 -29.58 -2.40
C LYS A 180 -4.01 -28.51 -2.65
N ILE A 181 -5.29 -28.90 -2.66
CA ILE A 181 -6.42 -27.96 -2.75
C ILE A 181 -6.41 -27.00 -1.57
N ASN A 182 -6.24 -27.52 -0.33
CA ASN A 182 -6.23 -26.71 0.87
C ASN A 182 -5.04 -25.71 0.88
N GLU A 183 -3.85 -26.16 0.46
CA GLU A 183 -2.67 -25.29 0.32
C GLU A 183 -2.92 -24.13 -0.64
N LEU A 184 -3.45 -24.44 -1.84
CA LEU A 184 -3.74 -23.42 -2.84
C LEU A 184 -4.88 -22.48 -2.42
N GLN A 185 -5.88 -22.99 -1.72
CA GLN A 185 -6.95 -22.17 -1.17
C GLN A 185 -6.40 -21.17 -0.15
N THR A 186 -5.57 -21.65 0.80
CA THR A 186 -4.92 -20.77 1.79
C THR A 186 -4.03 -19.72 1.12
N THR A 187 -3.29 -20.12 0.09
CA THR A 187 -2.46 -19.18 -0.68
C THR A 187 -3.31 -18.11 -1.36
N LYS A 188 -4.41 -18.51 -1.97
CA LYS A 188 -5.36 -17.59 -2.62
C LYS A 188 -5.94 -16.60 -1.59
N ASP A 189 -6.38 -17.10 -0.45
CA ASP A 189 -6.99 -16.27 0.60
C ASP A 189 -5.98 -15.25 1.16
N ASN A 190 -4.71 -15.65 1.35
CA ASN A 190 -3.64 -14.75 1.75
C ASN A 190 -3.35 -13.66 0.69
N LEU A 191 -3.44 -14.00 -0.60
CA LEU A 191 -3.28 -13.02 -1.68
C LEU A 191 -4.44 -12.02 -1.71
N TYR A 192 -5.68 -12.45 -1.47
CA TYR A 192 -6.81 -11.54 -1.30
C TYR A 192 -6.59 -10.58 -0.14
N LEU A 193 -6.16 -11.07 1.03
CA LEU A 193 -5.81 -10.21 2.17
C LEU A 193 -4.71 -9.21 1.83
N SER A 194 -3.67 -9.65 1.12
CA SER A 194 -2.58 -8.76 0.69
C SER A 194 -3.06 -7.69 -0.29
N LEU A 195 -3.96 -8.06 -1.19
CA LEU A 195 -4.56 -7.13 -2.15
C LEU A 195 -5.46 -6.12 -1.46
N GLU A 196 -6.30 -6.55 -0.50
CA GLU A 196 -7.13 -5.68 0.33
C GLU A 196 -6.30 -4.68 1.15
N GLN A 197 -5.15 -5.10 1.70
CA GLN A 197 -4.24 -4.22 2.42
C GLN A 197 -3.66 -3.12 1.52
N ILE A 198 -3.32 -3.45 0.28
CA ILE A 198 -2.75 -2.50 -0.67
C ILE A 198 -3.83 -1.59 -1.26
N SER A 199 -5.03 -2.13 -1.50
CA SER A 199 -6.13 -1.39 -2.12
C SER A 199 -6.92 -0.52 -1.14
N TYR A 200 -6.77 -0.76 0.17
CA TYR A 200 -7.57 -0.13 1.24
C TYR A 200 -9.09 -0.37 1.07
N GLU A 201 -9.47 -1.40 0.34
CA GLU A 201 -10.86 -1.81 0.12
C GLU A 201 -11.01 -3.32 0.25
N LYS A 202 -12.22 -3.74 0.65
CA LYS A 202 -12.58 -5.15 0.64
C LYS A 202 -12.86 -5.60 -0.79
N ILE A 203 -12.26 -6.72 -1.20
CA ILE A 203 -12.37 -7.27 -2.55
C ILE A 203 -12.95 -8.67 -2.44
N ASP A 204 -14.22 -8.81 -2.76
CA ASP A 204 -14.90 -10.12 -2.67
C ASP A 204 -14.64 -10.99 -3.91
N LYS A 205 -14.45 -10.39 -5.08
CA LYS A 205 -14.16 -11.09 -6.35
C LYS A 205 -13.46 -10.18 -7.36
N ILE A 206 -12.52 -10.76 -8.09
CA ILE A 206 -11.84 -10.10 -9.22
C ILE A 206 -12.47 -10.62 -10.51
N ASP A 207 -12.83 -9.71 -11.41
CA ASP A 207 -13.20 -10.02 -12.79
C ASP A 207 -12.09 -9.59 -13.73
N ASP A 208 -11.85 -10.43 -14.77
CA ASP A 208 -10.85 -10.17 -15.82
C ASP A 208 -11.43 -9.25 -16.90
#